data_528e74b63d5523ce54682fb7b3251f5d
#
_entry.id   528e74b63d5523ce54682fb7b3251f5d
#
_cell.length_a   1.000
_cell.length_b   1.000
_cell.length_c   1.000
_cell.angle_alpha   90.00
_cell.angle_beta   90.00
_cell.angle_gamma   90.00
#
_symmetry.space_group_name_H-M   'P 1'
#
loop_
_entity.id
_entity.type
_entity.pdbx_description
1 polymer ?
#
loop_
_entity_poly.entity_id
_entity_poly.type
_entity_poly.pdbx_seq_one_letter_code
_entity_poly.pdbx_strand_id
1 'polypeptide(L)'
;MWQEKNNSLYRKIKFKDFDEAFRFIEELASIAKRENHHPEFKSNYDEIEVWLTTHSEGKVTGKDRKFAQQIDTFLEAKSGSGEVKTSTAKLFTDGGSRGNPGPAATGVVILDMEDNVVKKSSTYLGKTTNNQAEYQALSEGLRLAQTLGVEELSVYMDSELIVKQINGIYKIKNADLKPHYDDVLVLADKFRKISFTHVPRAMNKLADEMVNECLDKQK
;
A
#
# COMPACT_ATOMS: atom_id res chain seq x y z
N MET A 1 18.72 -18.74 8.56
CA MET A 1 19.79 -18.37 9.53
C MET A 1 20.99 -17.84 8.75
N TRP A 2 21.74 -16.89 9.33
CA TRP A 2 22.98 -16.37 8.77
C TRP A 2 24.11 -17.40 8.89
N GLN A 3 24.96 -17.47 7.87
CA GLN A 3 26.14 -18.33 7.82
C GLN A 3 27.36 -17.43 7.64
N GLU A 4 28.41 -17.64 8.41
CA GLU A 4 29.68 -16.94 8.19
C GLU A 4 30.55 -17.71 7.18
N LYS A 5 30.78 -17.13 6.01
CA LYS A 5 31.54 -17.70 4.91
C LYS A 5 32.43 -16.64 4.27
N ASN A 6 33.68 -16.95 4.01
CA ASN A 6 34.63 -16.08 3.29
C ASN A 6 34.63 -14.63 3.86
N ASN A 7 34.74 -14.49 5.17
CA ASN A 7 34.74 -13.21 5.87
C ASN A 7 33.48 -12.35 5.71
N SER A 8 32.34 -12.96 5.34
CA SER A 8 31.05 -12.32 5.20
C SER A 8 29.96 -13.10 5.93
N LEU A 9 28.95 -12.41 6.44
CA LEU A 9 27.68 -13.03 6.83
C LEU A 9 26.85 -13.23 5.56
N TYR A 10 26.50 -14.46 5.27
CA TYR A 10 25.71 -14.86 4.11
C TYR A 10 24.34 -15.36 4.52
N ARG A 11 23.32 -14.96 3.79
CA ARG A 11 21.97 -15.53 3.89
C ARG A 11 21.28 -15.53 2.54
N LYS A 12 20.63 -16.66 2.21
CA LYS A 12 19.70 -16.78 1.09
C LYS A 12 18.29 -16.77 1.65
N ILE A 13 17.42 -15.95 1.04
CA ILE A 13 16.04 -15.73 1.46
C ILE A 13 15.14 -15.99 0.25
N LYS A 14 14.11 -16.82 0.45
CA LYS A 14 13.07 -17.12 -0.53
C LYS A 14 11.81 -16.36 -0.14
N PHE A 15 11.21 -15.69 -1.09
CA PHE A 15 9.96 -14.96 -0.95
C PHE A 15 8.83 -15.68 -1.70
N LYS A 16 7.60 -15.27 -1.46
CA LYS A 16 6.42 -15.83 -2.10
C LYS A 16 6.40 -15.52 -3.60
N ASP A 17 6.78 -14.30 -3.97
CA ASP A 17 6.75 -13.77 -5.33
C ASP A 17 7.80 -12.65 -5.51
N PHE A 18 7.88 -12.14 -6.75
CA PHE A 18 8.78 -11.04 -7.12
C PHE A 18 8.50 -9.75 -6.34
N ASP A 19 7.22 -9.42 -6.14
CA ASP A 19 6.84 -8.17 -5.44
C ASP A 19 7.30 -8.18 -3.99
N GLU A 20 7.21 -9.33 -3.33
CA GLU A 20 7.70 -9.48 -1.97
C GLU A 20 9.23 -9.40 -1.89
N ALA A 21 9.93 -10.02 -2.84
CA ALA A 21 11.38 -9.92 -2.96
C ALA A 21 11.82 -8.46 -3.22
N PHE A 22 11.10 -7.74 -4.08
CA PHE A 22 11.40 -6.35 -4.39
C PHE A 22 11.22 -5.42 -3.18
N ARG A 23 10.13 -5.59 -2.40
CA ARG A 23 9.94 -4.86 -1.14
C ARG A 23 11.07 -5.10 -0.13
N PHE A 24 11.60 -6.30 -0.11
CA PHE A 24 12.78 -6.58 0.73
C PHE A 24 14.03 -5.84 0.24
N ILE A 25 14.23 -5.70 -1.08
CA ILE A 25 15.34 -4.89 -1.64
C ILE A 25 15.18 -3.41 -1.25
N GLU A 26 13.98 -2.86 -1.27
CA GLU A 26 13.71 -1.50 -0.81
C GLU A 26 14.07 -1.32 0.67
N GLU A 27 13.74 -2.28 1.52
CA GLU A 27 14.13 -2.26 2.93
C GLU A 27 15.64 -2.40 3.12
N LEU A 28 16.32 -3.28 2.34
CA LEU A 28 17.79 -3.36 2.35
C LEU A 28 18.42 -2.00 2.04
N ALA A 29 17.90 -1.30 1.03
CA ALA A 29 18.38 0.03 0.67
C ALA A 29 18.14 1.05 1.79
N SER A 30 16.99 0.97 2.46
CA SER A 30 16.65 1.82 3.61
C SER A 30 17.60 1.61 4.79
N ILE A 31 17.85 0.36 5.15
CA ILE A 31 18.80 -0.03 6.21
C ILE A 31 20.20 0.44 5.84
N ALA A 32 20.65 0.19 4.59
CA ALA A 32 21.97 0.58 4.13
C ALA A 32 22.23 2.09 4.25
N LYS A 33 21.22 2.89 3.88
CA LYS A 33 21.28 4.35 4.01
C LYS A 33 21.32 4.80 5.47
N ARG A 34 20.50 4.20 6.34
CA ARG A 34 20.42 4.54 7.78
C ARG A 34 21.71 4.19 8.53
N GLU A 35 22.29 3.02 8.25
CA GLU A 35 23.48 2.52 8.93
C GLU A 35 24.79 2.99 8.25
N ASN A 36 24.71 3.68 7.10
CA ASN A 36 25.87 4.01 6.25
C ASN A 36 26.79 2.78 6.03
N HIS A 37 26.14 1.64 5.75
CA HIS A 37 26.79 0.35 5.55
C HIS A 37 26.07 -0.40 4.42
N HIS A 38 26.81 -0.81 3.37
CA HIS A 38 26.21 -1.31 2.14
C HIS A 38 26.39 -2.81 2.01
N PRO A 39 25.34 -3.60 1.91
CA PRO A 39 25.41 -5.03 1.65
C PRO A 39 25.74 -5.30 0.17
N GLU A 40 26.38 -6.41 -0.11
CA GLU A 40 26.29 -7.03 -1.42
C GLU A 40 25.05 -7.91 -1.47
N PHE A 41 24.27 -7.86 -2.57
CA PHE A 41 23.14 -8.75 -2.75
C PHE A 41 22.97 -9.17 -4.21
N LYS A 42 22.35 -10.33 -4.40
CA LYS A 42 21.96 -10.85 -5.70
C LYS A 42 20.48 -11.21 -5.66
N SER A 43 19.74 -10.74 -6.66
CA SER A 43 18.32 -11.05 -6.84
C SER A 43 18.13 -12.00 -8.00
N ASN A 44 17.29 -13.02 -7.79
CA ASN A 44 16.85 -13.96 -8.82
C ASN A 44 15.36 -14.24 -8.62
N TYR A 45 14.52 -13.42 -9.27
CA TYR A 45 13.07 -13.42 -9.19
C TYR A 45 12.55 -13.31 -7.74
N ASP A 46 12.26 -14.41 -7.07
CA ASP A 46 11.73 -14.49 -5.70
C ASP A 46 12.79 -14.94 -4.67
N GLU A 47 14.07 -15.01 -5.06
CA GLU A 47 15.18 -15.32 -4.17
C GLU A 47 16.15 -14.16 -4.08
N ILE A 48 16.53 -13.79 -2.86
CA ILE A 48 17.57 -12.79 -2.58
C ILE A 48 18.68 -13.42 -1.77
N GLU A 49 19.90 -13.28 -2.27
CA GLU A 49 21.11 -13.63 -1.54
C GLU A 49 21.76 -12.35 -1.03
N VAL A 50 22.17 -12.32 0.24
CA VAL A 50 22.77 -11.15 0.89
C VAL A 50 24.09 -11.52 1.52
N TRP A 51 25.11 -10.69 1.29
CA TRP A 51 26.42 -10.77 1.95
C TRP A 51 26.71 -9.48 2.69
N LEU A 52 27.12 -9.59 3.95
CA LEU A 52 27.46 -8.45 4.79
C LEU A 52 28.94 -8.60 5.20
N THR A 53 29.74 -7.58 4.88
CA THR A 53 31.14 -7.50 5.28
C THR A 53 31.55 -6.05 5.43
N THR A 54 32.40 -5.74 6.40
CA THR A 54 32.98 -4.41 6.54
C THR A 54 34.21 -4.33 5.65
N HIS A 55 34.04 -3.78 4.45
CA HIS A 55 35.09 -3.74 3.42
C HIS A 55 36.39 -3.12 3.89
N SER A 56 36.36 -2.05 4.71
CA SER A 56 37.54 -1.40 5.26
C SER A 56 38.37 -2.28 6.20
N GLU A 57 37.78 -3.35 6.75
CA GLU A 57 38.44 -4.28 7.65
C GLU A 57 38.62 -5.68 7.05
N GLY A 58 38.00 -5.94 5.90
CA GLY A 58 38.07 -7.23 5.20
C GLY A 58 37.48 -8.43 5.98
N LYS A 59 36.60 -8.15 6.95
CA LYS A 59 36.01 -9.16 7.84
C LYS A 59 34.64 -8.74 8.35
N VAL A 60 33.93 -9.69 8.96
CA VAL A 60 32.67 -9.42 9.68
C VAL A 60 32.96 -8.63 10.96
N THR A 61 32.23 -7.55 11.15
CA THR A 61 32.30 -6.69 12.34
C THR A 61 30.94 -6.55 13.04
N GLY A 62 30.88 -5.70 14.07
CA GLY A 62 29.64 -5.36 14.74
C GLY A 62 28.64 -4.66 13.83
N LYS A 63 29.08 -3.92 12.79
CA LYS A 63 28.21 -3.27 11.81
C LYS A 63 27.41 -4.29 10.99
N ASP A 64 28.09 -5.34 10.54
CA ASP A 64 27.48 -6.44 9.78
C ASP A 64 26.45 -7.20 10.62
N ARG A 65 26.77 -7.48 11.89
CA ARG A 65 25.88 -8.15 12.82
C ARG A 65 24.64 -7.30 13.16
N LYS A 66 24.82 -5.99 13.33
CA LYS A 66 23.71 -5.05 13.54
C LYS A 66 22.80 -4.98 12.30
N PHE A 67 23.38 -4.94 11.12
CA PHE A 67 22.64 -4.96 9.86
C PHE A 67 21.85 -6.28 9.70
N ALA A 68 22.50 -7.41 9.97
CA ALA A 68 21.86 -8.72 9.94
C ALA A 68 20.67 -8.80 10.90
N GLN A 69 20.80 -8.24 12.11
CA GLN A 69 19.72 -8.18 13.09
C GLN A 69 18.52 -7.33 12.59
N GLN A 70 18.77 -6.21 11.90
CA GLN A 70 17.68 -5.41 11.33
C GLN A 70 16.96 -6.15 10.20
N ILE A 71 17.69 -6.90 9.36
CA ILE A 71 17.08 -7.81 8.39
C ILE A 71 16.24 -8.87 9.10
N ASP A 72 16.75 -9.48 10.17
CA ASP A 72 16.02 -10.51 10.91
C ASP A 72 14.74 -9.92 11.52
N THR A 73 14.83 -8.75 12.15
CA THR A 73 13.66 -8.03 12.70
C THR A 73 12.62 -7.74 11.61
N PHE A 74 13.04 -7.30 10.42
CA PHE A 74 12.13 -7.08 9.30
C PHE A 74 11.47 -8.38 8.82
N LEU A 75 12.24 -9.46 8.70
CA LEU A 75 11.73 -10.77 8.27
C LEU A 75 10.85 -11.42 9.35
N GLU A 76 11.16 -11.23 10.63
CA GLU A 76 10.36 -11.70 11.76
C GLU A 76 9.09 -10.88 11.92
N ALA A 77 9.15 -9.56 11.77
CA ALA A 77 7.97 -8.71 11.67
C ALA A 77 7.08 -9.14 10.50
N LYS A 78 7.64 -9.62 9.39
CA LYS A 78 6.88 -10.24 8.29
C LYS A 78 6.48 -11.70 8.56
N SER A 79 7.24 -12.45 9.31
CA SER A 79 6.88 -13.83 9.70
C SER A 79 6.02 -13.88 10.97
N GLY A 80 6.05 -12.83 11.79
CA GLY A 80 5.14 -12.55 12.92
C GLY A 80 3.94 -11.67 12.50
N SER A 81 4.09 -10.81 11.49
CA SER A 81 3.08 -10.47 10.52
C SER A 81 3.08 -11.62 9.48
N GLY A 82 2.62 -12.78 9.87
CA GLY A 82 1.68 -13.43 9.01
C GLY A 82 0.88 -12.28 8.43
N GLU A 83 0.68 -12.17 7.11
CA GLU A 83 -0.32 -11.28 6.57
C GLU A 83 -1.34 -11.18 7.68
N VAL A 84 -1.52 -9.99 8.27
CA VAL A 84 -2.78 -9.76 8.88
C VAL A 84 -3.68 -9.94 7.67
N LYS A 85 -4.08 -11.19 7.42
CA LYS A 85 -5.34 -11.48 6.80
C LYS A 85 -6.30 -10.89 7.80
N THR A 86 -6.38 -9.58 7.78
CA THR A 86 -7.53 -8.89 8.27
C THR A 86 -8.61 -9.38 7.33
N SER A 87 -9.14 -10.57 7.65
CA SER A 87 -10.30 -11.09 6.92
C SER A 87 -11.36 -10.00 6.85
N THR A 88 -11.25 -8.99 7.69
CA THR A 88 -12.15 -7.85 7.82
C THR A 88 -11.36 -6.54 7.99
N ALA A 89 -11.66 -5.52 7.18
CA ALA A 89 -11.02 -4.21 7.24
C ALA A 89 -12.02 -3.07 6.99
N LYS A 90 -11.61 -1.86 7.33
CA LYS A 90 -12.28 -0.60 6.99
C LYS A 90 -11.47 0.11 5.92
N LEU A 91 -12.15 0.59 4.87
CA LEU A 91 -11.56 1.36 3.79
C LEU A 91 -12.17 2.75 3.77
N PHE A 92 -11.33 3.77 3.83
CA PHE A 92 -11.69 5.16 3.63
C PHE A 92 -11.09 5.65 2.32
N THR A 93 -11.91 6.25 1.45
CA THR A 93 -11.44 6.81 0.19
C THR A 93 -11.95 8.22 -0.03
N ASP A 94 -11.13 9.03 -0.66
CA ASP A 94 -11.47 10.37 -1.14
C ASP A 94 -10.82 10.61 -2.49
N GLY A 95 -11.50 11.35 -3.35
CA GLY A 95 -10.97 11.80 -4.63
C GLY A 95 -11.24 13.28 -4.80
N GLY A 96 -10.20 14.06 -5.02
CA GLY A 96 -10.33 15.51 -5.13
C GLY A 96 -9.68 16.09 -6.38
N SER A 97 -10.26 17.18 -6.89
CA SER A 97 -9.67 17.96 -7.98
C SER A 97 -9.63 19.45 -7.65
N ARG A 98 -8.51 20.11 -7.98
CA ARG A 98 -8.37 21.58 -7.91
C ARG A 98 -8.88 22.23 -9.19
N GLY A 99 -10.17 22.50 -9.21
CA GLY A 99 -10.96 22.81 -10.41
C GLY A 99 -11.72 21.58 -10.90
N ASN A 100 -12.76 21.77 -11.74
CA ASN A 100 -13.62 20.67 -12.18
C ASN A 100 -13.99 20.78 -13.68
N PRO A 101 -13.16 20.18 -14.59
CA PRO A 101 -11.97 19.36 -14.36
C PRO A 101 -10.73 20.17 -13.97
N GLY A 102 -9.81 19.54 -13.21
CA GLY A 102 -8.55 20.14 -12.77
C GLY A 102 -7.53 19.09 -12.32
N PRO A 103 -6.33 19.51 -11.86
CA PRO A 103 -5.38 18.61 -11.22
C PRO A 103 -6.06 17.84 -10.10
N ALA A 104 -5.98 16.52 -10.14
CA ALA A 104 -6.74 15.64 -9.28
C ALA A 104 -5.86 14.54 -8.67
N ALA A 105 -6.27 14.02 -7.51
CA ALA A 105 -5.59 12.93 -6.83
C ALA A 105 -6.58 12.04 -6.08
N THR A 106 -6.12 10.84 -5.75
CA THR A 106 -6.79 9.90 -4.86
C THR A 106 -6.21 9.96 -3.46
N GLY A 107 -7.01 9.59 -2.48
CA GLY A 107 -6.61 9.32 -1.11
C GLY A 107 -7.26 8.03 -0.63
N VAL A 108 -6.44 7.09 -0.14
CA VAL A 108 -6.86 5.76 0.28
C VAL A 108 -6.26 5.45 1.64
N VAL A 109 -7.07 5.02 2.59
CA VAL A 109 -6.63 4.58 3.92
C VAL A 109 -7.36 3.29 4.28
N ILE A 110 -6.60 2.24 4.58
CA ILE A 110 -7.12 0.98 5.09
C ILE A 110 -6.78 0.87 6.57
N LEU A 111 -7.80 0.60 7.37
CA LEU A 111 -7.69 0.39 8.80
C LEU A 111 -8.08 -1.05 9.15
N ASP A 112 -7.52 -1.58 10.22
CA ASP A 112 -8.04 -2.78 10.88
C ASP A 112 -9.34 -2.48 11.66
N MET A 113 -9.87 -3.47 12.36
CA MET A 113 -11.12 -3.30 13.12
C MET A 113 -10.91 -2.47 14.41
N GLU A 114 -9.68 -2.34 14.87
CA GLU A 114 -9.27 -1.53 16.03
C GLU A 114 -8.87 -0.09 15.65
N ASP A 115 -9.13 0.32 14.38
CA ASP A 115 -8.82 1.63 13.82
C ASP A 115 -7.30 1.93 13.66
N ASN A 116 -6.44 0.91 13.69
CA ASN A 116 -5.04 1.09 13.35
C ASN A 116 -4.86 1.17 11.84
N VAL A 117 -3.96 2.05 11.38
CA VAL A 117 -3.64 2.20 9.97
C VAL A 117 -2.84 0.99 9.47
N VAL A 118 -3.46 0.20 8.58
CA VAL A 118 -2.81 -0.92 7.90
C VAL A 118 -2.06 -0.44 6.66
N LYS A 119 -2.69 0.45 5.87
CA LYS A 119 -2.10 0.96 4.62
C LYS A 119 -2.66 2.32 4.27
N LYS A 120 -1.81 3.18 3.68
CA LYS A 120 -2.18 4.43 3.02
C LYS A 120 -1.66 4.45 1.61
N SER A 121 -2.39 5.07 0.69
CA SER A 121 -1.97 5.32 -0.70
C SER A 121 -2.55 6.63 -1.20
N SER A 122 -1.85 7.27 -2.13
CA SER A 122 -2.35 8.42 -2.87
C SER A 122 -1.71 8.46 -4.24
N THR A 123 -2.50 8.76 -5.27
CA THR A 123 -2.06 8.78 -6.66
C THR A 123 -2.47 10.09 -7.33
N TYR A 124 -1.53 10.75 -8.00
CA TYR A 124 -1.83 11.90 -8.84
C TYR A 124 -2.43 11.43 -10.16
N LEU A 125 -3.60 11.98 -10.53
CA LEU A 125 -4.39 11.54 -11.69
C LEU A 125 -4.24 12.44 -12.92
N GLY A 126 -3.43 13.52 -12.82
CA GLY A 126 -3.44 14.55 -13.85
C GLY A 126 -4.74 15.36 -13.81
N LYS A 127 -5.25 15.77 -14.97
CA LYS A 127 -6.47 16.59 -15.08
C LYS A 127 -7.71 15.71 -15.24
N THR A 128 -8.58 15.71 -14.24
CA THR A 128 -9.87 15.01 -14.30
C THR A 128 -10.95 15.71 -13.45
N THR A 129 -12.17 15.20 -13.45
CA THR A 129 -13.27 15.73 -12.64
C THR A 129 -13.26 15.18 -11.23
N ASN A 130 -13.88 15.87 -10.28
CA ASN A 130 -14.00 15.41 -8.90
C ASN A 130 -14.64 14.01 -8.81
N ASN A 131 -15.77 13.80 -9.49
CA ASN A 131 -16.47 12.52 -9.46
C ASN A 131 -15.64 11.37 -10.06
N GLN A 132 -14.83 11.63 -11.10
CA GLN A 132 -13.93 10.63 -11.66
C GLN A 132 -12.80 10.30 -10.66
N ALA A 133 -12.25 11.32 -9.97
CA ALA A 133 -11.22 11.12 -8.95
C ALA A 133 -11.75 10.26 -7.78
N GLU A 134 -12.97 10.52 -7.33
CA GLU A 134 -13.66 9.74 -6.28
C GLU A 134 -13.83 8.26 -6.68
N TYR A 135 -14.30 7.98 -7.90
CA TYR A 135 -14.42 6.62 -8.40
C TYR A 135 -13.05 5.93 -8.52
N GLN A 136 -12.03 6.66 -8.98
CA GLN A 136 -10.67 6.12 -9.09
C GLN A 136 -10.06 5.82 -7.72
N ALA A 137 -10.31 6.67 -6.71
CA ALA A 137 -9.90 6.43 -5.33
C ALA A 137 -10.56 5.15 -4.77
N LEU A 138 -11.85 4.97 -5.04
CA LEU A 138 -12.56 3.76 -4.63
C LEU A 138 -11.98 2.50 -5.32
N SER A 139 -11.75 2.53 -6.64
CA SER A 139 -11.14 1.42 -7.37
C SER A 139 -9.74 1.10 -6.86
N GLU A 140 -8.90 2.12 -6.59
CA GLU A 140 -7.57 1.96 -6.01
C GLU A 140 -7.64 1.29 -4.64
N GLY A 141 -8.52 1.77 -3.77
CA GLY A 141 -8.72 1.23 -2.42
C GLY A 141 -9.17 -0.24 -2.44
N LEU A 142 -10.12 -0.59 -3.32
CA LEU A 142 -10.58 -1.97 -3.48
C LEU A 142 -9.45 -2.91 -3.95
N ARG A 143 -8.65 -2.51 -4.94
CA ARG A 143 -7.48 -3.28 -5.40
C ARG A 143 -6.47 -3.46 -4.28
N LEU A 144 -6.19 -2.39 -3.53
CA LEU A 144 -5.25 -2.42 -2.41
C LEU A 144 -5.74 -3.38 -1.30
N ALA A 145 -7.02 -3.35 -0.94
CA ALA A 145 -7.62 -4.26 0.03
C ALA A 145 -7.52 -5.74 -0.43
N GLN A 146 -7.71 -6.01 -1.73
CA GLN A 146 -7.51 -7.34 -2.30
C GLN A 146 -6.07 -7.82 -2.19
N THR A 147 -5.08 -6.94 -2.46
CA THR A 147 -3.65 -7.31 -2.32
C THR A 147 -3.24 -7.60 -0.88
N LEU A 148 -3.99 -7.08 0.10
CA LEU A 148 -3.83 -7.34 1.53
C LEU A 148 -4.59 -8.60 2.00
N GLY A 149 -5.28 -9.30 1.09
CA GLY A 149 -6.03 -10.52 1.41
C GLY A 149 -7.31 -10.27 2.22
N VAL A 150 -7.87 -9.04 2.20
CA VAL A 150 -9.12 -8.71 2.87
C VAL A 150 -10.30 -9.44 2.19
N GLU A 151 -11.10 -10.15 2.97
CA GLU A 151 -12.29 -10.87 2.50
C GLU A 151 -13.59 -10.13 2.79
N GLU A 152 -13.66 -9.42 3.92
CA GLU A 152 -14.81 -8.59 4.30
C GLU A 152 -14.36 -7.13 4.42
N LEU A 153 -15.03 -6.23 3.70
CA LEU A 153 -14.64 -4.83 3.61
C LEU A 153 -15.81 -3.90 3.93
N SER A 154 -15.59 -2.99 4.87
CA SER A 154 -16.49 -1.87 5.11
C SER A 154 -15.91 -0.60 4.51
N VAL A 155 -16.54 -0.07 3.45
CA VAL A 155 -16.10 1.12 2.72
C VAL A 155 -16.85 2.35 3.23
N TYR A 156 -16.10 3.41 3.49
CA TYR A 156 -16.58 4.70 3.98
C TYR A 156 -16.13 5.82 3.03
N MET A 157 -17.07 6.64 2.60
CA MET A 157 -16.85 7.78 1.70
C MET A 157 -17.72 8.97 2.11
N ASP A 158 -17.25 10.18 1.88
CA ASP A 158 -18.07 11.40 2.07
C ASP A 158 -18.78 11.86 0.79
N SER A 159 -18.59 11.13 -0.32
CA SER A 159 -19.37 11.31 -1.55
C SER A 159 -20.70 10.57 -1.49
N GLU A 160 -21.75 11.24 -1.01
CA GLU A 160 -23.12 10.68 -0.96
C GLU A 160 -23.60 10.19 -2.32
N LEU A 161 -23.24 10.94 -3.39
CA LEU A 161 -23.61 10.58 -4.76
C LEU A 161 -23.08 9.20 -5.14
N ILE A 162 -21.79 8.95 -4.96
CA ILE A 162 -21.14 7.70 -5.35
C ILE A 162 -21.65 6.54 -4.49
N VAL A 163 -21.74 6.72 -3.18
CA VAL A 163 -22.28 5.69 -2.28
C VAL A 163 -23.72 5.30 -2.71
N LYS A 164 -24.57 6.26 -3.03
CA LYS A 164 -25.94 5.97 -3.49
C LYS A 164 -25.97 5.31 -4.87
N GLN A 165 -25.02 5.63 -5.75
CA GLN A 165 -24.88 4.98 -7.05
C GLN A 165 -24.44 3.52 -6.91
N ILE A 166 -23.40 3.25 -6.12
CA ILE A 166 -22.90 1.88 -5.91
C ILE A 166 -23.95 1.01 -5.20
N ASN A 167 -24.69 1.56 -4.24
CA ASN A 167 -25.79 0.87 -3.56
C ASN A 167 -27.06 0.72 -4.44
N GLY A 168 -27.05 1.16 -5.71
CA GLY A 168 -28.15 1.04 -6.65
C GLY A 168 -29.34 1.98 -6.39
N ILE A 169 -29.20 2.94 -5.46
CA ILE A 169 -30.26 3.92 -5.13
C ILE A 169 -30.34 4.98 -6.23
N TYR A 170 -29.21 5.40 -6.78
CA TYR A 170 -29.13 6.37 -7.88
C TYR A 170 -28.63 5.70 -9.16
N LYS A 171 -29.22 6.08 -10.31
CA LYS A 171 -28.73 5.63 -11.61
C LYS A 171 -27.57 6.49 -12.10
N ILE A 172 -26.62 5.85 -12.78
CA ILE A 172 -25.55 6.55 -13.49
C ILE A 172 -26.13 7.20 -14.75
N LYS A 173 -26.14 8.53 -14.79
CA LYS A 173 -26.62 9.31 -15.95
C LYS A 173 -25.46 9.81 -16.84
N ASN A 174 -24.27 10.00 -16.26
CA ASN A 174 -23.10 10.48 -16.95
C ASN A 174 -22.36 9.30 -17.58
N ALA A 175 -22.23 9.33 -18.92
CA ALA A 175 -21.57 8.27 -19.67
C ALA A 175 -20.07 8.12 -19.31
N ASP A 176 -19.39 9.23 -18.96
CA ASP A 176 -17.98 9.21 -18.58
C ASP A 176 -17.72 8.54 -17.23
N LEU A 177 -18.73 8.47 -16.35
CA LEU A 177 -18.62 7.77 -15.07
C LEU A 177 -18.95 6.29 -15.15
N LYS A 178 -19.64 5.85 -16.20
CA LYS A 178 -20.09 4.47 -16.33
C LYS A 178 -18.95 3.45 -16.32
N PRO A 179 -17.82 3.64 -17.02
CA PRO A 179 -16.69 2.72 -16.97
C PRO A 179 -16.09 2.58 -15.55
N HIS A 180 -15.98 3.69 -14.82
CA HIS A 180 -15.47 3.69 -13.45
C HIS A 180 -16.41 2.97 -12.49
N TYR A 181 -17.71 3.18 -12.64
CA TYR A 181 -18.74 2.47 -11.88
C TYR A 181 -18.67 0.96 -12.11
N ASP A 182 -18.56 0.53 -13.39
CA ASP A 182 -18.51 -0.88 -13.75
C ASP A 182 -17.23 -1.55 -13.20
N ASP A 183 -16.08 -0.86 -13.25
CA ASP A 183 -14.82 -1.33 -12.63
C ASP A 183 -14.99 -1.55 -11.12
N VAL A 184 -15.61 -0.61 -10.43
CA VAL A 184 -15.90 -0.75 -8.98
C VAL A 184 -16.78 -1.95 -8.69
N LEU A 185 -17.83 -2.20 -9.47
CA LEU A 185 -18.70 -3.36 -9.26
C LEU A 185 -17.95 -4.69 -9.45
N VAL A 186 -17.11 -4.77 -10.50
CA VAL A 186 -16.27 -5.97 -10.74
C VAL A 186 -15.27 -6.20 -9.59
N LEU A 187 -14.73 -5.12 -9.02
CA LEU A 187 -13.81 -5.22 -7.88
C LEU A 187 -14.55 -5.60 -6.60
N ALA A 188 -15.72 -5.03 -6.38
CA ALA A 188 -16.54 -5.30 -5.20
C ALA A 188 -17.01 -6.75 -5.12
N ASP A 189 -17.35 -7.37 -6.26
CA ASP A 189 -17.80 -8.77 -6.35
C ASP A 189 -16.74 -9.79 -5.90
N LYS A 190 -15.47 -9.38 -5.81
CA LYS A 190 -14.39 -10.25 -5.34
C LYS A 190 -14.30 -10.39 -3.82
N PHE A 191 -15.00 -9.56 -3.07
CA PHE A 191 -15.04 -9.65 -1.61
C PHE A 191 -16.17 -10.59 -1.18
N ARG A 192 -15.92 -11.42 -0.18
CA ARG A 192 -16.93 -12.28 0.43
C ARG A 192 -18.10 -11.48 0.99
N LYS A 193 -17.79 -10.30 1.56
CA LYS A 193 -18.77 -9.34 2.06
C LYS A 193 -18.23 -7.94 1.88
N ILE A 194 -19.02 -7.05 1.31
CA ILE A 194 -18.68 -5.65 1.17
C ILE A 194 -19.88 -4.76 1.49
N SER A 195 -19.64 -3.62 2.09
CA SER A 195 -20.65 -2.60 2.34
C SER A 195 -20.11 -1.22 2.02
N PHE A 196 -20.98 -0.31 1.54
CA PHE A 196 -20.63 1.06 1.21
C PHE A 196 -21.49 2.02 2.04
N THR A 197 -20.84 2.85 2.83
CA THR A 197 -21.49 3.76 3.79
C THR A 197 -21.05 5.20 3.53
N HIS A 198 -22.02 6.09 3.39
CA HIS A 198 -21.76 7.53 3.38
C HIS A 198 -21.47 8.01 4.81
N VAL A 199 -20.41 8.78 4.97
CA VAL A 199 -20.02 9.40 6.24
C VAL A 199 -19.82 10.90 6.07
N PRO A 200 -20.04 11.71 7.12
CA PRO A 200 -19.67 13.11 7.08
C PRO A 200 -18.17 13.30 6.80
N ARG A 201 -17.81 14.35 6.07
CA ARG A 201 -16.40 14.68 5.73
C ARG A 201 -15.46 14.69 6.94
N ALA A 202 -15.97 15.07 8.11
CA ALA A 202 -15.20 15.05 9.35
C ALA A 202 -14.69 13.65 9.74
N MET A 203 -15.36 12.60 9.28
CA MET A 203 -14.97 11.20 9.51
C MET A 203 -14.05 10.64 8.40
N ASN A 204 -13.89 11.38 7.26
CA ASN A 204 -13.05 10.99 6.12
C ASN A 204 -11.72 11.78 6.06
N LYS A 205 -11.32 12.44 7.12
CA LYS A 205 -10.16 13.36 7.16
C LYS A 205 -8.86 12.74 6.68
N LEU A 206 -8.57 11.51 7.06
CA LEU A 206 -7.32 10.85 6.68
C LEU A 206 -7.20 10.67 5.16
N ALA A 207 -8.30 10.32 4.48
CA ALA A 207 -8.30 10.20 3.03
C ALA A 207 -8.24 11.59 2.35
N ASP A 208 -8.97 12.58 2.85
CA ASP A 208 -8.89 13.98 2.39
C ASP A 208 -7.47 14.56 2.53
N GLU A 209 -6.79 14.31 3.65
CA GLU A 209 -5.39 14.69 3.86
C GLU A 209 -4.47 14.08 2.81
N MET A 210 -4.63 12.80 2.48
CA MET A 210 -3.83 12.11 1.45
C MET A 210 -4.01 12.75 0.06
N VAL A 211 -5.24 13.13 -0.31
CA VAL A 211 -5.54 13.87 -1.55
C VAL A 211 -4.80 15.20 -1.57
N ASN A 212 -4.94 15.99 -0.49
CA ASN A 212 -4.35 17.32 -0.39
C ASN A 212 -2.82 17.28 -0.43
N GLU A 213 -2.19 16.38 0.33
CA GLU A 213 -0.74 16.17 0.31
C GLU A 213 -0.22 15.76 -1.08
N CYS A 214 -0.96 14.90 -1.79
CA CYS A 214 -0.59 14.47 -3.14
C CYS A 214 -0.63 15.65 -4.11
N LEU A 215 -1.68 16.48 -4.06
CA LEU A 215 -1.85 17.66 -4.90
C LEU A 215 -0.86 18.79 -4.57
N ASP A 216 -0.44 18.91 -3.31
CA ASP A 216 0.53 19.93 -2.90
C ASP A 216 1.95 19.63 -3.40
N LYS A 217 2.30 18.36 -3.54
CA LYS A 217 3.57 17.91 -4.12
C LYS A 217 3.69 18.16 -5.63
N GLN A 218 2.60 18.55 -6.30
CA GLN A 218 2.57 18.84 -7.75
C GLN A 218 2.68 20.34 -8.07
N LYS A 219 2.84 21.20 -7.07
CA LYS A 219 3.11 22.63 -7.23
C LYS A 219 4.59 22.89 -7.44
#